data_00d0a65130b455b60a7052e2734a7699
#
_entry.id   00d0a65130b455b60a7052e2734a7699
#
_cell.length_a   1.000
_cell.length_b   1.000
_cell.length_c   1.000
_cell.angle_alpha   90.00
_cell.angle_beta   90.00
_cell.angle_gamma   90.00
#
_symmetry.space_group_name_H-M   'P 1'
#
loop_
_entity.id
_entity.type
_entity.pdbx_description
1 polymer ?
#
loop_
_entity_poly.entity_id
_entity_poly.type
_entity_poly.pdbx_seq_one_letter_code
_entity_poly.pdbx_strand_id
1 'polypeptide(L)'
;MAKQYPAPPDLTIDLDKGYTATLDTTHGEIVIELDPARSPQTVNNFVFLARDGYYDGVIFHRVIENFMIQGGDPTGTGSGGPGYKFRDEIEGAGTYSRGTVAMANAGPNTNGSQFFICHTDVGLPHSYTIFGKVSSGMEAVDSIATTSTDRSDRPDDEVVINKVTIEES
;
A
#
# COMPACT_ATOMS: atom_id res chain seq x y z
N MET A 1 2.03 -19.22 -3.98
CA MET A 1 3.08 -18.71 -4.87
C MET A 1 2.81 -17.27 -5.26
N ALA A 2 3.84 -16.44 -5.20
CA ALA A 2 3.71 -15.06 -5.61
C ALA A 2 3.45 -14.96 -7.12
N LYS A 3 2.47 -14.15 -7.50
CA LYS A 3 2.18 -13.90 -8.92
C LYS A 3 3.21 -12.95 -9.50
N GLN A 4 3.61 -13.20 -10.73
CA GLN A 4 4.55 -12.38 -11.48
C GLN A 4 3.94 -11.99 -12.82
N TYR A 5 4.22 -10.78 -13.25
CA TYR A 5 3.64 -10.22 -14.47
C TYR A 5 4.77 -9.70 -15.38
N PRO A 6 4.62 -9.78 -16.70
CA PRO A 6 5.68 -9.39 -17.64
C PRO A 6 5.87 -7.86 -17.75
N ALA A 7 4.85 -7.08 -17.38
CA ALA A 7 4.86 -5.63 -17.52
C ALA A 7 3.81 -4.99 -16.61
N PRO A 8 3.93 -3.67 -16.31
CA PRO A 8 2.86 -2.97 -15.63
C PRO A 8 1.54 -3.07 -16.40
N PRO A 9 0.39 -3.09 -15.71
CA PRO A 9 -0.90 -3.22 -16.39
C PRO A 9 -1.23 -1.98 -17.23
N ASP A 10 -1.93 -2.19 -18.34
CA ASP A 10 -2.50 -1.10 -19.10
C ASP A 10 -3.51 -0.34 -18.24
N LEU A 11 -3.69 0.96 -18.51
CA LEU A 11 -4.64 1.78 -17.78
C LEU A 11 -6.06 1.37 -18.15
N THR A 12 -6.74 0.71 -17.22
CA THR A 12 -8.10 0.20 -17.42
C THR A 12 -9.12 0.80 -16.46
N ILE A 13 -8.68 1.52 -15.42
CA ILE A 13 -9.61 2.20 -14.52
C ILE A 13 -10.20 3.44 -15.20
N ASP A 14 -11.37 3.86 -14.71
CA ASP A 14 -12.03 5.07 -15.15
C ASP A 14 -11.61 6.23 -14.24
N LEU A 15 -10.86 7.20 -14.77
CA LEU A 15 -10.32 8.31 -13.98
C LEU A 15 -11.40 9.28 -13.50
N ASP A 16 -12.63 9.18 -14.04
CA ASP A 16 -13.76 9.98 -13.61
C ASP A 16 -14.55 9.35 -12.47
N LYS A 17 -14.16 8.16 -12.04
CA LYS A 17 -14.83 7.44 -10.96
C LYS A 17 -14.00 7.40 -9.71
N GLY A 18 -14.66 7.11 -8.58
CA GLY A 18 -14.00 6.86 -7.31
C GLY A 18 -13.66 5.39 -7.15
N TYR A 19 -12.59 5.12 -6.42
CA TYR A 19 -12.16 3.75 -6.10
C TYR A 19 -11.84 3.66 -4.62
N THR A 20 -12.43 2.66 -3.96
CA THR A 20 -12.21 2.39 -2.54
C THR A 20 -11.66 0.99 -2.39
N ALA A 21 -10.56 0.86 -1.63
CA ALA A 21 -9.97 -0.42 -1.30
C ALA A 21 -10.27 -0.75 0.16
N THR A 22 -10.79 -1.95 0.41
CA THR A 22 -11.00 -2.46 1.75
C THR A 22 -10.02 -3.60 1.99
N LEU A 23 -9.13 -3.41 2.96
CA LEU A 23 -8.17 -4.41 3.39
C LEU A 23 -8.74 -5.14 4.60
N ASP A 24 -9.05 -6.40 4.44
CA ASP A 24 -9.46 -7.27 5.55
C ASP A 24 -8.19 -7.83 6.18
N THR A 25 -7.83 -7.35 7.35
CA THR A 25 -6.59 -7.77 8.02
C THR A 25 -6.88 -8.52 9.31
N THR A 26 -5.88 -9.22 9.82
CA THR A 26 -5.98 -9.93 11.11
C THR A 26 -6.15 -8.98 12.31
N HIS A 27 -5.95 -7.66 12.11
CA HIS A 27 -6.17 -6.64 13.14
C HIS A 27 -7.43 -5.81 12.89
N GLY A 28 -8.21 -6.14 11.86
CA GLY A 28 -9.42 -5.43 11.51
C GLY A 28 -9.38 -4.87 10.11
N GLU A 29 -10.45 -4.19 9.73
CA GLU A 29 -10.66 -3.69 8.39
C GLU A 29 -10.07 -2.29 8.24
N ILE A 30 -9.36 -2.06 7.14
CA ILE A 30 -8.83 -0.74 6.77
C ILE A 30 -9.45 -0.36 5.43
N VAL A 31 -10.13 0.77 5.39
CA VAL A 31 -10.74 1.28 4.16
C VAL A 31 -9.92 2.46 3.64
N ILE A 32 -9.49 2.37 2.40
CA ILE A 32 -8.64 3.36 1.75
C ILE A 32 -9.41 3.97 0.58
N GLU A 33 -9.52 5.28 0.59
CA GLU A 33 -10.01 6.01 -0.57
C GLU A 33 -8.81 6.27 -1.49
N LEU A 34 -8.86 5.70 -2.69
CA LEU A 34 -7.80 5.83 -3.68
C LEU A 34 -7.98 7.14 -4.46
N ASP A 35 -6.87 7.69 -4.96
CA ASP A 35 -6.86 9.00 -5.63
C ASP A 35 -6.35 8.89 -7.07
N PRO A 36 -7.19 8.44 -8.01
CA PRO A 36 -6.75 8.25 -9.40
C PRO A 36 -6.45 9.55 -10.13
N ALA A 37 -7.04 10.67 -9.71
CA ALA A 37 -6.73 11.98 -10.31
C ALA A 37 -5.29 12.39 -10.01
N ARG A 38 -4.81 12.06 -8.81
CA ARG A 38 -3.45 12.38 -8.39
C ARG A 38 -2.42 11.40 -8.95
N SER A 39 -2.71 10.12 -8.89
CA SER A 39 -1.76 9.05 -9.21
C SER A 39 -2.43 7.97 -10.06
N PRO A 40 -2.77 8.29 -11.32
CA PRO A 40 -3.57 7.39 -12.15
C PRO A 40 -2.92 6.04 -12.38
N GLN A 41 -1.63 5.99 -12.68
CA GLN A 41 -0.95 4.72 -12.94
C GLN A 41 -0.78 3.90 -11.67
N THR A 42 -0.51 4.55 -10.56
CA THR A 42 -0.34 3.88 -9.27
C THR A 42 -1.65 3.29 -8.78
N VAL A 43 -2.75 4.04 -8.87
CA VAL A 43 -4.08 3.54 -8.52
C VAL A 43 -4.47 2.39 -9.43
N ASN A 44 -4.25 2.54 -10.74
CA ASN A 44 -4.51 1.47 -11.71
C ASN A 44 -3.76 0.19 -11.35
N ASN A 45 -2.48 0.34 -11.01
CA ASN A 45 -1.64 -0.79 -10.61
C ASN A 45 -2.20 -1.49 -9.35
N PHE A 46 -2.52 -0.71 -8.34
CA PHE A 46 -3.04 -1.24 -7.09
C PHE A 46 -4.38 -1.97 -7.31
N VAL A 47 -5.28 -1.36 -8.06
CA VAL A 47 -6.60 -1.94 -8.40
C VAL A 47 -6.42 -3.26 -9.17
N PHE A 48 -5.54 -3.26 -10.16
CA PHE A 48 -5.24 -4.47 -10.94
C PHE A 48 -4.73 -5.60 -10.05
N LEU A 49 -3.73 -5.34 -9.23
CA LEU A 49 -3.15 -6.34 -8.34
C LEU A 49 -4.17 -6.85 -7.33
N ALA A 50 -4.93 -5.95 -6.73
CA ALA A 50 -5.97 -6.31 -5.76
C ALA A 50 -7.04 -7.21 -6.38
N ARG A 51 -7.52 -6.84 -7.56
CA ARG A 51 -8.54 -7.62 -8.26
C ARG A 51 -8.06 -8.99 -8.70
N ASP A 52 -6.76 -9.11 -8.95
CA ASP A 52 -6.14 -10.39 -9.34
C ASP A 52 -5.75 -11.25 -8.13
N GLY A 53 -6.11 -10.83 -6.92
CA GLY A 53 -5.81 -11.57 -5.69
C GLY A 53 -4.36 -11.53 -5.26
N TYR A 54 -3.57 -10.61 -5.80
CA TYR A 54 -2.13 -10.52 -5.55
C TYR A 54 -1.81 -10.29 -4.07
N TYR A 55 -2.63 -9.49 -3.39
CA TYR A 55 -2.40 -9.13 -1.99
C TYR A 55 -3.01 -10.12 -0.99
N ASP A 56 -3.75 -11.11 -1.46
CA ASP A 56 -4.40 -12.08 -0.56
C ASP A 56 -3.32 -12.91 0.15
N GLY A 57 -3.36 -12.92 1.48
CA GLY A 57 -2.40 -13.64 2.31
C GLY A 57 -1.06 -12.91 2.51
N VAL A 58 -0.91 -11.69 2.01
CA VAL A 58 0.34 -10.92 2.12
C VAL A 58 0.40 -10.23 3.47
N ILE A 59 1.59 -10.14 4.06
CA ILE A 59 1.77 -9.60 5.41
C ILE A 59 2.25 -8.14 5.40
N PHE A 60 2.03 -7.46 6.53
CA PHE A 60 2.76 -6.23 6.85
C PHE A 60 4.10 -6.65 7.47
N HIS A 61 5.15 -6.64 6.67
CA HIS A 61 6.45 -7.17 7.07
C HIS A 61 7.32 -6.19 7.83
N ARG A 62 6.96 -4.91 7.85
CA ARG A 62 7.71 -3.86 8.54
C ARG A 62 6.74 -2.84 9.13
N VAL A 63 6.71 -2.73 10.44
CA VAL A 63 5.84 -1.77 11.13
C VAL A 63 6.66 -1.00 12.17
N ILE A 64 6.49 0.32 12.20
CA ILE A 64 7.20 1.18 13.14
C ILE A 64 6.20 2.15 13.74
N GLU A 65 6.00 2.05 15.05
CA GLU A 65 5.14 2.95 15.80
C GLU A 65 5.57 4.40 15.61
N ASN A 66 4.61 5.30 15.45
CA ASN A 66 4.83 6.73 15.18
C ASN A 66 5.51 7.00 13.83
N PHE A 67 5.48 6.04 12.92
CA PHE A 67 6.00 6.19 11.57
C PHE A 67 5.02 5.61 10.55
N MET A 68 5.09 4.31 10.27
CA MET A 68 4.26 3.71 9.22
C MET A 68 4.12 2.20 9.40
N ILE A 69 3.17 1.61 8.66
CA ILE A 69 3.08 0.17 8.47
C ILE A 69 3.27 -0.12 6.98
N GLN A 70 4.14 -1.05 6.65
CA GLN A 70 4.52 -1.38 5.27
C GLN A 70 4.24 -2.83 4.94
N GLY A 71 3.63 -3.06 3.79
CA GLY A 71 3.32 -4.39 3.29
C GLY A 71 3.28 -4.41 1.77
N GLY A 72 2.69 -5.47 1.22
CA GLY A 72 2.50 -5.59 -0.22
C GLY A 72 3.56 -6.40 -0.95
N ASP A 73 4.51 -6.98 -0.22
CA ASP A 73 5.49 -7.90 -0.78
C ASP A 73 5.02 -9.35 -0.52
N PRO A 74 4.64 -10.10 -1.56
CA PRO A 74 4.14 -11.47 -1.35
C PRO A 74 5.18 -12.43 -0.77
N THR A 75 6.47 -12.10 -0.89
CA THR A 75 7.53 -12.92 -0.26
C THR A 75 7.74 -12.56 1.21
N GLY A 76 7.23 -11.41 1.66
CA GLY A 76 7.35 -10.95 3.05
C GLY A 76 8.76 -10.56 3.46
N THR A 77 9.68 -10.39 2.53
CA THR A 77 11.10 -10.11 2.82
C THR A 77 11.46 -8.63 2.69
N GLY A 78 10.63 -7.85 2.03
CA GLY A 78 10.93 -6.46 1.68
C GLY A 78 11.58 -6.31 0.30
N SER A 79 11.93 -7.41 -0.35
CA SER A 79 12.64 -7.41 -1.64
C SER A 79 11.77 -7.91 -2.79
N GLY A 80 10.59 -8.44 -2.51
CA GLY A 80 9.72 -8.98 -3.55
C GLY A 80 8.81 -7.93 -4.19
N GLY A 81 8.25 -8.29 -5.32
CA GLY A 81 7.34 -7.44 -6.07
C GLY A 81 6.66 -8.19 -7.20
N PRO A 82 5.96 -7.48 -8.08
CA PRO A 82 5.11 -8.09 -9.09
C PRO A 82 5.84 -8.51 -10.37
N GLY A 83 7.15 -8.34 -10.45
CA GLY A 83 7.92 -8.69 -11.64
C GLY A 83 8.19 -7.51 -12.58
N TYR A 84 7.77 -6.32 -12.20
CA TYR A 84 7.98 -5.08 -12.99
C TYR A 84 8.18 -3.90 -12.07
N LYS A 85 8.62 -2.78 -12.64
CA LYS A 85 8.72 -1.50 -11.95
C LYS A 85 8.05 -0.43 -12.81
N PHE A 86 7.55 0.62 -12.17
CA PHE A 86 6.96 1.74 -12.88
C PHE A 86 7.31 3.08 -12.22
N ARG A 87 7.02 4.14 -12.95
CA ARG A 87 7.44 5.50 -12.63
C ARG A 87 6.73 6.07 -11.41
N ASP A 88 7.41 6.97 -10.71
CA ASP A 88 6.82 7.79 -9.66
C ASP A 88 5.80 8.76 -10.25
N GLU A 89 4.78 9.06 -9.44
CA GLU A 89 3.79 10.09 -9.73
C GLU A 89 3.80 11.09 -8.57
N ILE A 90 4.85 11.91 -8.52
CA ILE A 90 5.15 12.81 -7.40
C ILE A 90 5.12 14.29 -7.80
N GLU A 91 4.52 14.64 -8.94
CA GLU A 91 4.47 16.02 -9.45
C GLU A 91 3.57 16.92 -8.61
N GLY A 92 2.56 16.34 -7.95
CA GLY A 92 1.65 17.08 -7.07
C GLY A 92 2.26 17.36 -5.71
N ALA A 93 1.84 18.46 -5.09
CA ALA A 93 2.19 18.72 -3.70
C ALA A 93 1.47 17.73 -2.79
N GLY A 94 2.08 17.39 -1.67
CA GLY A 94 1.45 16.52 -0.70
C GLY A 94 2.29 16.35 0.55
N THR A 95 1.64 15.93 1.61
CA THR A 95 2.29 15.65 2.89
C THR A 95 1.98 14.22 3.29
N TYR A 96 2.91 13.63 4.01
CA TYR A 96 2.73 12.28 4.55
C TYR A 96 2.10 12.40 5.93
N SER A 97 0.80 12.66 5.93
CA SER A 97 0.04 12.82 7.17
C SER A 97 -0.54 11.48 7.64
N ARG A 98 -1.01 11.44 8.88
CA ARG A 98 -1.66 10.26 9.43
C ARG A 98 -2.75 9.74 8.49
N GLY A 99 -2.65 8.48 8.11
CA GLY A 99 -3.58 7.83 7.19
C GLY A 99 -3.21 7.93 5.72
N THR A 100 -2.17 8.67 5.35
CA THR A 100 -1.70 8.73 3.96
C THR A 100 -1.19 7.37 3.52
N VAL A 101 -1.58 6.94 2.32
CA VAL A 101 -1.13 5.70 1.70
C VAL A 101 -0.24 6.04 0.51
N ALA A 102 0.97 5.50 0.53
CA ALA A 102 1.97 5.79 -0.50
C ALA A 102 2.74 4.53 -0.89
N MET A 103 3.40 4.58 -2.04
CA MET A 103 4.22 3.46 -2.51
C MET A 103 5.59 3.47 -1.87
N ALA A 104 6.00 2.31 -1.35
CA ALA A 104 7.39 2.09 -0.99
C ALA A 104 8.21 1.89 -2.27
N ASN A 105 9.49 2.27 -2.24
CA ASN A 105 10.37 2.10 -3.40
C ASN A 105 11.83 1.89 -2.97
N ALA A 106 12.67 1.55 -3.92
CA ALA A 106 14.11 1.34 -3.74
C ALA A 106 14.92 2.41 -4.50
N GLY A 107 14.37 3.62 -4.59
CA GLY A 107 14.94 4.74 -5.34
C GLY A 107 13.96 5.22 -6.40
N PRO A 108 14.35 6.22 -7.21
CA PRO A 108 13.45 6.79 -8.22
C PRO A 108 12.92 5.76 -9.20
N ASN A 109 11.62 5.84 -9.48
CA ASN A 109 10.95 5.04 -10.53
C ASN A 109 11.10 3.52 -10.34
N THR A 110 10.99 3.06 -9.09
CA THR A 110 11.09 1.63 -8.75
C THR A 110 9.84 1.10 -8.06
N ASN A 111 8.68 1.69 -8.34
CA ASN A 111 7.41 1.24 -7.76
C ASN A 111 7.03 -0.14 -8.28
N GLY A 112 6.47 -0.95 -7.41
CA GLY A 112 5.98 -2.28 -7.75
C GLY A 112 4.67 -2.58 -7.04
N SER A 113 4.72 -3.30 -5.93
CA SER A 113 3.53 -3.66 -5.16
C SER A 113 3.57 -3.22 -3.71
N GLN A 114 4.73 -2.92 -3.16
CA GLN A 114 4.85 -2.55 -1.76
C GLN A 114 4.33 -1.14 -1.51
N PHE A 115 3.61 -0.98 -0.41
CA PHE A 115 3.04 0.29 0.00
C PHE A 115 3.15 0.45 1.50
N PHE A 116 2.96 1.68 1.98
CA PHE A 116 2.91 1.95 3.41
C PHE A 116 1.75 2.88 3.74
N ILE A 117 1.28 2.78 4.98
CA ILE A 117 0.26 3.66 5.54
C ILE A 117 0.90 4.40 6.70
N CYS A 118 0.82 5.72 6.69
CA CYS A 118 1.40 6.53 7.76
C CYS A 118 0.61 6.39 9.05
N HIS A 119 1.29 6.04 10.13
CA HIS A 119 0.67 5.94 11.45
C HIS A 119 0.48 7.32 12.07
N THR A 120 1.41 8.23 11.82
CA THR A 120 1.38 9.63 12.27
C THR A 120 1.79 10.53 11.11
N ASP A 121 1.78 11.85 11.34
CA ASP A 121 2.36 12.79 10.39
C ASP A 121 3.88 12.58 10.37
N VAL A 122 4.46 12.37 9.20
CA VAL A 122 5.89 12.12 9.06
C VAL A 122 6.50 13.06 8.02
N GLY A 123 7.71 13.53 8.32
CA GLY A 123 8.47 14.43 7.45
C GLY A 123 9.38 13.66 6.50
N LEU A 124 8.79 12.97 5.55
CA LEU A 124 9.56 12.27 4.51
C LEU A 124 9.90 13.21 3.35
N PRO A 125 11.02 12.97 2.66
CA PRO A 125 11.26 13.63 1.38
C PRO A 125 10.16 13.26 0.40
N HIS A 126 9.82 14.17 -0.51
CA HIS A 126 8.74 13.96 -1.48
C HIS A 126 9.18 13.02 -2.61
N SER A 127 9.49 11.79 -2.25
CA SER A 127 10.02 10.75 -3.15
C SER A 127 9.12 9.53 -3.26
N TYR A 128 7.97 9.55 -2.58
CA TYR A 128 7.05 8.41 -2.51
C TYR A 128 5.70 8.82 -3.07
N THR A 129 5.22 8.08 -4.06
CA THR A 129 3.95 8.38 -4.71
C THR A 129 2.79 8.17 -3.73
N ILE A 130 2.07 9.26 -3.44
CA ILE A 130 0.84 9.21 -2.63
C ILE A 130 -0.30 8.81 -3.55
N PHE A 131 -1.04 7.75 -3.19
CA PHE A 131 -2.13 7.29 -4.03
C PHE A 131 -3.45 7.02 -3.30
N GLY A 132 -3.51 7.31 -2.01
CA GLY A 132 -4.74 7.14 -1.26
C GLY A 132 -4.65 7.67 0.17
N LYS A 133 -5.77 7.55 0.86
CA LYS A 133 -5.88 7.93 2.26
C LYS A 133 -6.86 7.01 2.97
N VAL A 134 -6.54 6.62 4.20
CA VAL A 134 -7.46 5.84 5.03
C VAL A 134 -8.67 6.70 5.37
N SER A 135 -9.86 6.20 5.02
CA SER A 135 -11.13 6.86 5.31
C SER A 135 -11.82 6.25 6.52
N SER A 136 -11.50 4.99 6.85
CA SER A 136 -12.06 4.26 7.99
C SER A 136 -11.08 3.18 8.40
N GLY A 137 -11.07 2.83 9.68
CA GLY A 137 -10.22 1.73 10.17
C GLY A 137 -8.84 2.16 10.65
N MET A 138 -8.64 3.45 10.98
CA MET A 138 -7.36 3.89 11.56
C MET A 138 -7.03 3.16 12.86
N GLU A 139 -8.02 2.72 13.61
CA GLU A 139 -7.80 1.90 14.82
C GLU A 139 -7.11 0.57 14.50
N ALA A 140 -7.37 0.00 13.32
CA ALA A 140 -6.64 -1.19 12.85
C ALA A 140 -5.19 -0.85 12.51
N VAL A 141 -4.96 0.29 11.84
CA VAL A 141 -3.61 0.78 11.57
C VAL A 141 -2.85 1.00 12.87
N ASP A 142 -3.48 1.63 13.86
CA ASP A 142 -2.88 1.86 15.18
C ASP A 142 -2.53 0.52 15.86
N SER A 143 -3.41 -0.45 15.80
CA SER A 143 -3.19 -1.78 16.38
C SER A 143 -1.98 -2.47 15.72
N ILE A 144 -1.89 -2.38 14.40
CA ILE A 144 -0.77 -2.97 13.66
C ILE A 144 0.55 -2.25 14.01
N ALA A 145 0.53 -0.92 14.00
CA ALA A 145 1.73 -0.10 14.23
C ALA A 145 2.32 -0.30 15.63
N THR A 146 1.49 -0.66 16.60
CA THR A 146 1.90 -0.83 18.00
C THR A 146 2.10 -2.29 18.41
N THR A 147 1.97 -3.22 17.48
CA THR A 147 2.20 -4.65 17.78
C THR A 147 3.68 -4.91 18.10
N SER A 148 3.95 -5.96 18.85
CA SER A 148 5.33 -6.33 19.18
C SER A 148 6.09 -6.75 17.92
N THR A 149 7.33 -6.28 17.79
CA THR A 149 8.18 -6.54 16.63
C THR A 149 9.55 -7.04 17.05
N ASP A 150 10.26 -7.65 16.11
CA ASP A 150 11.64 -8.03 16.28
C ASP A 150 12.60 -6.84 15.95
N ARG A 151 13.90 -7.11 15.88
CA ARG A 151 14.91 -6.07 15.61
C ARG A 151 14.82 -5.46 14.22
N SER A 152 14.16 -6.13 13.29
CA SER A 152 13.97 -5.68 11.91
C SER A 152 12.61 -5.01 11.71
N ASP A 153 11.91 -4.66 12.80
CA ASP A 153 10.58 -4.07 12.76
C ASP A 153 9.53 -4.98 12.13
N ARG A 154 9.77 -6.27 12.16
CA ARG A 154 8.84 -7.28 11.68
C ARG A 154 7.95 -7.72 12.84
N PRO A 155 6.62 -7.73 12.68
CA PRO A 155 5.72 -8.21 13.74
C PRO A 155 6.07 -9.63 14.19
N ASP A 156 6.11 -9.84 15.51
CA ASP A 156 6.36 -11.16 16.08
C ASP A 156 5.27 -12.15 15.67
N ASP A 157 4.02 -11.70 15.69
CA ASP A 157 2.87 -12.44 15.16
C ASP A 157 2.50 -11.83 13.82
N GLU A 158 2.43 -12.64 12.78
CA GLU A 158 2.16 -12.14 11.43
C GLU A 158 0.87 -11.34 11.37
N VAL A 159 0.94 -10.17 10.76
CA VAL A 159 -0.22 -9.35 10.44
C VAL A 159 -0.54 -9.60 8.97
N VAL A 160 -1.66 -10.27 8.71
CA VAL A 160 -1.99 -10.75 7.37
C VAL A 160 -3.11 -9.93 6.76
N ILE A 161 -2.95 -9.57 5.48
CA ILE A 161 -4.04 -9.07 4.64
C ILE A 161 -4.75 -10.32 4.09
N ASN A 162 -5.93 -10.62 4.61
CA ASN A 162 -6.67 -11.79 4.15
C ASN A 162 -7.19 -11.57 2.73
N LYS A 163 -7.64 -10.36 2.44
CA LYS A 163 -8.18 -10.01 1.14
C LYS A 163 -8.23 -8.49 0.95
N VAL A 164 -8.09 -8.03 -0.28
CA VAL A 164 -8.36 -6.65 -0.67
C VAL A 164 -9.55 -6.63 -1.63
N THR A 165 -10.57 -5.85 -1.30
CA THR A 165 -11.75 -5.68 -2.13
C THR A 165 -11.76 -4.27 -2.71
N ILE A 166 -12.01 -4.15 -4.01
CA ILE A 166 -12.09 -2.85 -4.70
C ILE A 166 -13.54 -2.55 -5.03
N GLU A 167 -13.99 -1.35 -4.65
CA GLU A 167 -15.30 -0.83 -5.02
C GLU A 167 -15.12 0.39 -5.91
N GLU A 168 -15.84 0.40 -7.03
CA GLU A 168 -15.87 1.51 -7.98
C GLU A 168 -17.18 2.27 -7.81
N SER A 169 -17.11 3.59 -7.75
CA SER A 169 -18.31 4.43 -7.53
C SER A 169 -18.44 5.57 -8.53
#